data_f18b6f25fd4da46a5f2bcc50b2240a83
#
_entry.id   f18b6f25fd4da46a5f2bcc50b2240a83
#
_cell.length_a   1.000
_cell.length_b   1.000
_cell.length_c   1.000
_cell.angle_alpha   90.00
_cell.angle_beta   90.00
_cell.angle_gamma   90.00
#
_symmetry.space_group_name_H-M   'P 1'
#
loop_
_entity.id
_entity.type
_entity.pdbx_description
1 polymer ?
#
loop_
_entity_poly.entity_id
_entity_poly.type
_entity_poly.pdbx_seq_one_letter_code
_entity_poly.pdbx_strand_id
1 'polypeptide(L)'
;MKLFLNFLTEARVSQASETAARQQLTGDGHGNWYDKDGNRVAVTKKGRLEMLSKKEKSQSPEADEEPKQKQSQQQDLQQMPVQQGEFGQFADGSPRRMPVPTRADGTAKEDLGPLTVTFGRFNPPTIGHKKLLDAAKKAAGKGSLKVYPSRTQDKKKNPFDADEKVDMMKQMFPDHSESIVNDPNARTIFDVLKQAHQDGYSSVKIVVGGDRVKEFGKLSGDYNGQLYDFSGMETVSAGERDPDAEGVEGMSASKMRKAAAEDDFKSFRQGIPDNIDDKSAKLMMNNLRKKMSVKEGWSLWEIAPKFDWKNLRENYVSGKVFKKNQLIENLNHGLIGNVIRRGTNYVIAVTEDNIMFKSWLK
;
A
#
# COMPACT_ATOMS: atom_id res chain seq x y z
N MET A 1 26.67 -34.03 5.93
CA MET A 1 25.27 -33.53 6.12
C MET A 1 24.99 -32.98 7.52
N LYS A 2 25.75 -33.32 8.56
CA LYS A 2 25.58 -32.74 9.91
C LYS A 2 26.25 -31.38 10.15
N LEU A 3 27.16 -30.92 9.29
CA LEU A 3 27.88 -29.63 9.43
C LEU A 3 27.11 -28.43 8.88
N PHE A 4 26.08 -28.68 8.08
CA PHE A 4 25.25 -27.60 7.51
C PHE A 4 24.16 -27.10 8.47
N LEU A 5 23.75 -27.94 9.42
CA LEU A 5 22.71 -27.59 10.42
C LEU A 5 23.24 -26.72 11.56
N ASN A 6 24.53 -26.75 11.86
CA ASN A 6 25.10 -25.91 12.93
C ASN A 6 25.42 -24.49 12.51
N PHE A 7 25.35 -24.16 11.20
CA PHE A 7 25.62 -22.84 10.69
C PHE A 7 24.36 -21.94 10.65
N LEU A 8 23.16 -22.55 10.75
CA LEU A 8 21.89 -21.84 10.81
C LEU A 8 21.50 -21.39 12.23
N THR A 9 22.28 -21.77 13.26
CA THR A 9 21.93 -21.47 14.66
C THR A 9 22.65 -20.28 15.27
N GLU A 10 23.47 -19.55 14.53
CA GLU A 10 24.03 -18.25 14.95
C GLU A 10 23.29 -17.03 14.37
N ALA A 11 22.00 -17.16 14.05
CA ALA A 11 21.12 -16.00 14.04
C ALA A 11 21.12 -15.47 15.48
N ARG A 12 21.54 -14.22 15.71
CA ARG A 12 21.49 -13.54 17.02
C ARG A 12 20.14 -13.79 17.64
N VAL A 13 20.09 -14.73 18.58
CA VAL A 13 18.89 -15.00 19.36
C VAL A 13 18.56 -13.70 20.05
N SER A 14 17.36 -13.16 19.84
CA SER A 14 16.99 -11.88 20.45
C SER A 14 17.00 -12.04 21.98
N GLN A 15 17.33 -10.99 22.70
CA GLN A 15 17.33 -10.98 24.17
C GLN A 15 15.99 -11.49 24.73
N ALA A 16 14.90 -11.25 24.02
CA ALA A 16 13.57 -11.77 24.33
C ALA A 16 13.50 -13.29 24.20
N SER A 17 14.06 -13.88 23.13
CA SER A 17 14.07 -15.33 22.89
C SER A 17 14.91 -16.06 23.93
N GLU A 18 16.07 -15.54 24.33
CA GLU A 18 16.90 -16.14 25.39
C GLU A 18 16.18 -16.09 26.75
N THR A 19 15.56 -14.97 27.06
CA THR A 19 14.83 -14.83 28.32
C THR A 19 13.59 -15.72 28.35
N ALA A 20 12.86 -15.83 27.24
CA ALA A 20 11.70 -16.71 27.10
C ALA A 20 12.09 -18.20 27.23
N ALA A 21 13.20 -18.60 26.61
CA ALA A 21 13.71 -19.99 26.72
C ALA A 21 14.07 -20.34 28.18
N ARG A 22 14.68 -19.42 28.93
CA ARG A 22 14.95 -19.60 30.37
C ARG A 22 13.66 -19.76 31.20
N GLN A 23 12.57 -19.15 30.79
CA GLN A 23 11.25 -19.22 31.43
C GLN A 23 10.35 -20.32 30.85
N GLN A 24 10.87 -21.15 29.95
CA GLN A 24 10.16 -22.24 29.28
C GLN A 24 8.88 -21.79 28.54
N LEU A 25 8.94 -20.60 27.93
CA LEU A 25 7.86 -20.05 27.13
C LEU A 25 8.02 -20.43 25.65
N THR A 26 6.89 -20.64 24.98
CA THR A 26 6.83 -20.95 23.55
C THR A 26 6.38 -19.72 22.78
N GLY A 27 7.11 -19.34 21.73
CA GLY A 27 6.79 -18.17 20.90
C GLY A 27 6.02 -18.54 19.64
N ASP A 28 5.09 -17.66 19.20
CA ASP A 28 4.30 -17.79 17.97
C ASP A 28 5.02 -17.24 16.72
N GLY A 29 6.26 -16.76 16.85
CA GLY A 29 6.99 -16.09 15.77
C GLY A 29 6.56 -14.62 15.51
N HIS A 30 5.47 -14.16 16.11
CA HIS A 30 4.93 -12.81 16.00
C HIS A 30 5.21 -11.94 17.22
N GLY A 31 6.01 -12.46 18.16
CA GLY A 31 6.43 -11.74 19.35
C GLY A 31 5.54 -11.96 20.57
N ASN A 32 4.58 -12.88 20.52
CA ASN A 32 3.82 -13.34 21.68
C ASN A 32 4.44 -14.61 22.26
N TRP A 33 4.35 -14.77 23.57
CA TRP A 33 4.93 -15.89 24.31
C TRP A 33 3.88 -16.53 25.23
N TYR A 34 3.85 -17.86 25.19
CA TYR A 34 2.83 -18.68 25.84
C TYR A 34 3.48 -19.61 26.87
N ASP A 35 2.77 -19.86 27.97
CA ASP A 35 3.15 -20.86 28.97
C ASP A 35 2.82 -22.29 28.51
N LYS A 36 3.10 -23.27 29.38
CA LYS A 36 2.83 -24.69 29.09
C LYS A 36 1.35 -25.03 28.96
N ASP A 37 0.49 -24.18 29.50
CA ASP A 37 -0.96 -24.33 29.48
C ASP A 37 -1.60 -23.61 28.27
N GLY A 38 -0.78 -23.01 27.39
CA GLY A 38 -1.22 -22.32 26.19
C GLY A 38 -1.73 -20.90 26.44
N ASN A 39 -1.55 -20.34 27.64
CA ASN A 39 -1.97 -18.98 27.93
C ASN A 39 -0.88 -17.99 27.48
N ARG A 40 -1.29 -16.89 26.85
CA ARG A 40 -0.36 -15.81 26.49
C ARG A 40 0.07 -15.06 27.74
N VAL A 41 1.37 -15.12 28.04
CA VAL A 41 1.94 -14.59 29.29
C VAL A 41 2.94 -13.47 29.11
N ALA A 42 3.51 -13.32 27.90
CA ALA A 42 4.46 -12.25 27.62
C ALA A 42 4.45 -11.82 26.15
N VAL A 43 5.00 -10.64 25.87
CA VAL A 43 5.18 -10.10 24.51
C VAL A 43 6.59 -9.55 24.32
N THR A 44 7.07 -9.54 23.09
CA THR A 44 8.33 -8.90 22.73
C THR A 44 8.09 -7.43 22.39
N LYS A 45 8.61 -6.50 23.19
CA LYS A 45 8.64 -5.06 22.88
C LYS A 45 10.07 -4.57 22.78
N LYS A 46 10.40 -3.90 21.67
CA LYS A 46 11.75 -3.36 21.42
C LYS A 46 12.89 -4.37 21.65
N GLY A 47 12.64 -5.65 21.28
CA GLY A 47 13.63 -6.75 21.41
C GLY A 47 13.80 -7.33 22.82
N ARG A 48 13.00 -6.90 23.80
CA ARG A 48 12.97 -7.43 25.17
C ARG A 48 11.65 -8.12 25.45
N LEU A 49 11.70 -9.12 26.36
CA LEU A 49 10.51 -9.83 26.86
C LEU A 49 9.82 -9.00 27.95
N GLU A 50 8.55 -8.67 27.78
CA GLU A 50 7.69 -8.04 28.78
C GLU A 50 6.58 -9.01 29.20
N MET A 51 6.48 -9.29 30.50
CA MET A 51 5.41 -10.13 31.06
C MET A 51 4.10 -9.35 31.10
N LEU A 52 3.00 -9.99 30.70
CA LEU A 52 1.66 -9.39 30.72
C LEU A 52 1.11 -9.33 32.14
N SER A 53 0.45 -8.23 32.49
CA SER A 53 -0.26 -8.06 33.76
C SER A 53 -1.49 -8.98 33.83
N LYS A 54 -2.03 -9.22 35.04
CA LYS A 54 -3.23 -10.06 35.24
C LYS A 54 -4.44 -9.64 34.38
N LYS A 55 -4.57 -8.34 34.05
CA LYS A 55 -5.65 -7.80 33.21
C LYS A 55 -5.44 -8.07 31.72
N GLU A 56 -4.22 -8.22 31.29
CA GLU A 56 -3.85 -8.43 29.87
C GLU A 56 -3.79 -9.93 29.51
N LYS A 57 -3.74 -10.82 30.49
CA LYS A 57 -3.73 -12.29 30.32
C LYS A 57 -5.10 -12.87 29.92
N SER A 58 -6.19 -12.16 30.19
CA SER A 58 -7.57 -12.61 29.93
C SER A 58 -8.11 -12.28 28.55
N GLN A 59 -7.32 -11.61 27.70
CA GLN A 59 -7.65 -11.38 26.29
C GLN A 59 -6.89 -12.38 25.43
N SER A 60 -7.48 -13.54 25.22
CA SER A 60 -7.06 -14.46 24.17
C SER A 60 -7.38 -13.81 22.81
N PRO A 61 -6.44 -13.79 21.85
CA PRO A 61 -6.80 -13.49 20.49
C PRO A 61 -7.51 -14.72 19.93
N GLU A 62 -8.83 -14.65 19.79
CA GLU A 62 -9.55 -15.57 18.94
C GLU A 62 -9.01 -15.46 17.52
N ALA A 63 -8.73 -16.61 16.95
CA ALA A 63 -8.28 -16.77 15.59
C ALA A 63 -9.42 -16.39 14.65
N ASP A 64 -9.34 -15.19 14.10
CA ASP A 64 -10.12 -14.80 12.93
C ASP A 64 -9.17 -14.35 11.82
N GLU A 65 -8.89 -15.29 10.94
CA GLU A 65 -8.42 -15.00 9.60
C GLU A 65 -9.55 -14.37 8.79
N GLU A 66 -9.72 -13.06 8.92
CA GLU A 66 -10.43 -12.26 7.93
C GLU A 66 -9.52 -11.17 7.37
N PRO A 67 -9.65 -10.84 6.07
CA PRO A 67 -8.62 -10.10 5.36
C PRO A 67 -8.45 -8.68 5.89
N LYS A 68 -7.24 -8.38 6.31
CA LYS A 68 -6.75 -7.07 6.83
C LYS A 68 -7.00 -5.84 5.93
N GLN A 69 -7.76 -5.98 4.86
CA GLN A 69 -8.12 -4.87 3.97
C GLN A 69 -9.23 -3.96 4.52
N LYS A 70 -10.04 -4.44 5.49
CA LYS A 70 -11.13 -3.63 6.07
C LYS A 70 -10.67 -2.69 7.19
N GLN A 71 -9.56 -3.00 7.89
CA GLN A 71 -9.16 -2.24 9.09
C GLN A 71 -8.48 -0.90 8.81
N SER A 72 -7.74 -0.75 7.69
CA SER A 72 -7.05 0.53 7.43
C SER A 72 -7.97 1.66 6.98
N GLN A 73 -9.16 1.33 6.46
CA GLN A 73 -10.14 2.36 6.05
C GLN A 73 -11.14 2.70 7.16
N GLN A 74 -11.42 1.77 8.06
CA GLN A 74 -12.16 2.08 9.28
C GLN A 74 -11.35 2.97 10.24
N GLN A 75 -10.02 2.85 10.26
CA GLN A 75 -9.17 3.73 11.07
C GLN A 75 -9.16 5.16 10.55
N ASP A 76 -9.18 5.38 9.22
CA ASP A 76 -9.30 6.73 8.64
C ASP A 76 -10.67 7.37 8.93
N LEU A 77 -11.72 6.56 9.08
CA LEU A 77 -13.06 7.03 9.46
C LEU A 77 -13.22 7.24 10.98
N GLN A 78 -12.47 6.47 11.81
CA GLN A 78 -12.55 6.56 13.26
C GLN A 78 -11.59 7.57 13.91
N GLN A 79 -10.57 8.05 13.18
CA GLN A 79 -9.57 8.97 13.73
C GLN A 79 -9.92 10.46 13.54
N MET A 80 -11.08 10.79 12.98
CA MET A 80 -11.55 12.18 13.05
C MET A 80 -12.12 12.43 14.46
N PRO A 81 -11.58 13.38 15.21
CA PRO A 81 -12.24 13.82 16.43
C PRO A 81 -13.59 14.39 16.03
N VAL A 82 -14.65 13.67 16.32
CA VAL A 82 -15.98 14.27 16.36
C VAL A 82 -15.91 15.28 17.50
N GLN A 83 -15.71 16.54 17.17
CA GLN A 83 -15.95 17.63 18.12
C GLN A 83 -17.45 17.59 18.45
N GLN A 84 -17.79 16.75 19.41
CA GLN A 84 -19.08 16.83 20.07
C GLN A 84 -19.11 18.18 20.79
N GLY A 85 -19.75 19.18 20.21
CA GLY A 85 -19.98 20.36 20.99
C GLY A 85 -20.38 21.65 20.29
N GLU A 86 -20.27 21.79 18.96
CA GLU A 86 -20.58 23.09 18.35
C GLU A 86 -21.87 23.16 17.53
N PHE A 87 -22.52 22.04 17.23
CA PHE A 87 -23.78 22.05 16.46
C PHE A 87 -24.89 21.37 17.30
N GLY A 88 -25.29 22.05 18.36
CA GLY A 88 -26.43 21.65 19.18
C GLY A 88 -27.77 21.93 18.50
N GLN A 89 -28.83 21.36 19.05
CA GLN A 89 -30.20 21.76 18.75
C GLN A 89 -30.46 23.15 19.28
N PHE A 90 -31.32 23.90 18.60
CA PHE A 90 -31.90 25.11 19.18
C PHE A 90 -32.73 24.77 20.44
N ALA A 91 -33.03 25.73 21.27
CA ALA A 91 -33.84 25.55 22.49
C ALA A 91 -35.22 24.92 22.23
N ASP A 92 -35.70 24.99 20.99
CA ASP A 92 -36.96 24.40 20.49
C ASP A 92 -36.80 22.96 19.97
N GLY A 93 -35.59 22.35 20.10
CA GLY A 93 -35.31 21.02 19.61
C GLY A 93 -35.04 20.89 18.11
N SER A 94 -35.10 21.98 17.35
CA SER A 94 -34.80 21.96 15.93
C SER A 94 -33.30 21.84 15.66
N PRO A 95 -32.88 21.06 14.65
CA PRO A 95 -31.47 20.93 14.31
C PRO A 95 -30.91 22.27 13.81
N ARG A 96 -29.79 22.71 14.36
CA ARG A 96 -29.04 23.83 13.80
C ARG A 96 -28.52 23.42 12.41
N ARG A 97 -29.03 24.06 11.37
CA ARG A 97 -28.48 23.90 10.03
C ARG A 97 -27.12 24.59 9.95
N MET A 98 -26.22 24.00 9.22
CA MET A 98 -24.96 24.64 8.90
C MET A 98 -25.22 25.94 8.13
N PRO A 99 -24.45 26.99 8.38
CA PRO A 99 -24.62 28.24 7.64
C PRO A 99 -24.44 28.00 6.14
N VAL A 100 -25.32 28.58 5.34
CA VAL A 100 -25.20 28.55 3.88
C VAL A 100 -23.83 29.13 3.51
N PRO A 101 -23.05 28.49 2.61
CA PRO A 101 -21.78 29.04 2.19
C PRO A 101 -21.93 30.42 1.62
N THR A 102 -21.17 31.37 2.16
CA THR A 102 -21.19 32.77 1.73
C THR A 102 -19.86 33.16 1.10
N ARG A 103 -19.88 34.14 0.20
CA ARG A 103 -18.69 34.81 -0.31
C ARG A 103 -18.10 35.73 0.77
N ALA A 104 -16.87 36.21 0.53
CA ALA A 104 -16.20 37.14 1.44
C ALA A 104 -16.99 38.46 1.65
N ASP A 105 -17.87 38.81 0.73
CA ASP A 105 -18.78 39.97 0.79
C ASP A 105 -20.08 39.71 1.54
N GLY A 106 -20.26 38.51 2.10
CA GLY A 106 -21.46 38.08 2.84
C GLY A 106 -22.62 37.64 1.96
N THR A 107 -22.48 37.64 0.63
CA THR A 107 -23.54 37.16 -0.28
C THR A 107 -23.51 35.61 -0.32
N ALA A 108 -24.67 34.97 -0.48
CA ALA A 108 -24.76 33.53 -0.68
C ALA A 108 -23.98 33.12 -1.94
N LYS A 109 -23.24 32.03 -1.87
CA LYS A 109 -22.61 31.48 -3.07
C LYS A 109 -23.68 30.99 -4.05
N GLU A 110 -23.37 31.10 -5.33
CA GLU A 110 -24.22 30.53 -6.37
C GLU A 110 -24.32 29.01 -6.20
N ASP A 111 -25.50 28.46 -6.42
CA ASP A 111 -25.70 27.02 -6.47
C ASP A 111 -25.03 26.46 -7.72
N LEU A 112 -23.96 25.68 -7.52
CA LEU A 112 -23.25 24.99 -8.58
C LEU A 112 -23.96 23.70 -9.05
N GLY A 113 -25.11 23.39 -8.46
CA GLY A 113 -25.91 22.22 -8.79
C GLY A 113 -25.34 20.92 -8.24
N PRO A 114 -25.63 19.79 -8.89
CA PRO A 114 -25.19 18.48 -8.43
C PRO A 114 -23.71 18.22 -8.73
N LEU A 115 -22.98 17.67 -7.73
CA LEU A 115 -21.61 17.19 -7.85
C LEU A 115 -21.60 15.66 -7.77
N THR A 116 -20.92 15.01 -8.70
CA THR A 116 -20.57 13.59 -8.58
C THR A 116 -19.11 13.46 -8.15
N VAL A 117 -18.86 12.64 -7.14
CA VAL A 117 -17.54 12.46 -6.54
C VAL A 117 -17.15 10.98 -6.58
N THR A 118 -15.91 10.74 -6.94
CA THR A 118 -15.24 9.45 -6.72
C THR A 118 -13.98 9.67 -5.90
N PHE A 119 -13.83 8.95 -4.80
CA PHE A 119 -12.65 8.98 -3.94
C PHE A 119 -12.04 7.59 -3.82
N GLY A 120 -10.75 7.44 -4.12
CA GLY A 120 -10.11 6.13 -4.11
C GLY A 120 -8.60 6.16 -4.03
N ARG A 121 -8.00 5.01 -3.77
CA ARG A 121 -6.54 4.88 -3.65
C ARG A 121 -5.80 4.95 -4.97
N PHE A 122 -6.32 4.34 -6.02
CA PHE A 122 -5.74 4.28 -7.37
C PHE A 122 -4.23 3.99 -7.38
N ASN A 123 -3.78 2.97 -6.65
CA ASN A 123 -2.36 2.75 -6.41
C ASN A 123 -1.90 1.30 -6.68
N PRO A 124 -1.49 0.98 -7.95
CA PRO A 124 -1.58 1.84 -9.13
C PRO A 124 -3.00 1.97 -9.67
N PRO A 125 -3.25 2.93 -10.57
CA PRO A 125 -4.46 2.94 -11.40
C PRO A 125 -4.53 1.65 -12.23
N THR A 126 -5.72 1.17 -12.55
CA THR A 126 -5.93 -0.05 -13.35
C THR A 126 -7.09 0.14 -14.31
N ILE A 127 -7.18 -0.68 -15.33
CA ILE A 127 -8.32 -0.67 -16.27
C ILE A 127 -9.67 -0.86 -15.54
N GLY A 128 -9.69 -1.57 -14.40
CA GLY A 128 -10.89 -1.68 -13.57
C GLY A 128 -11.34 -0.34 -12.96
N HIS A 129 -10.43 0.60 -12.78
CA HIS A 129 -10.79 1.95 -12.35
C HIS A 129 -11.46 2.76 -13.48
N LYS A 130 -11.18 2.45 -14.76
CA LYS A 130 -11.90 3.08 -15.88
C LYS A 130 -13.40 2.84 -15.78
N LYS A 131 -13.83 1.61 -15.49
CA LYS A 131 -15.26 1.29 -15.28
C LYS A 131 -15.90 2.15 -14.19
N LEU A 132 -15.16 2.39 -13.08
CA LEU A 132 -15.61 3.26 -12.00
C LEU A 132 -15.76 4.71 -12.49
N LEU A 133 -14.79 5.22 -13.26
CA LEU A 133 -14.83 6.59 -13.79
C LEU A 133 -15.94 6.77 -14.84
N ASP A 134 -16.14 5.78 -15.71
CA ASP A 134 -17.22 5.77 -16.70
C ASP A 134 -18.59 5.76 -16.01
N ALA A 135 -18.76 4.95 -14.96
CA ALA A 135 -19.98 4.96 -14.15
C ALA A 135 -20.19 6.28 -13.44
N ALA A 136 -19.14 6.91 -12.92
CA ALA A 136 -19.20 8.22 -12.29
C ALA A 136 -19.58 9.32 -13.30
N LYS A 137 -19.01 9.30 -14.51
CA LYS A 137 -19.36 10.21 -15.60
C LYS A 137 -20.82 10.04 -16.01
N LYS A 138 -21.30 8.80 -16.10
CA LYS A 138 -22.72 8.52 -16.37
C LYS A 138 -23.65 9.02 -15.26
N ALA A 139 -23.27 8.81 -13.99
CA ALA A 139 -24.04 9.28 -12.85
C ALA A 139 -24.07 10.83 -12.73
N ALA A 140 -23.01 11.49 -13.18
CA ALA A 140 -22.92 12.94 -13.20
C ALA A 140 -23.89 13.57 -14.23
N GLY A 141 -24.11 12.90 -15.37
CA GLY A 141 -24.95 13.42 -16.45
C GLY A 141 -24.47 14.78 -16.93
N LYS A 142 -25.25 15.83 -16.65
CA LYS A 142 -24.91 17.25 -16.94
C LYS A 142 -24.25 17.95 -15.75
N GLY A 143 -24.18 17.32 -14.57
CA GLY A 143 -23.55 17.86 -13.38
C GLY A 143 -22.04 17.78 -13.42
N SER A 144 -21.40 18.33 -12.41
CA SER A 144 -19.95 18.29 -12.25
C SER A 144 -19.47 16.90 -11.82
N LEU A 145 -18.33 16.44 -12.36
CA LEU A 145 -17.63 15.24 -11.93
C LEU A 145 -16.25 15.62 -11.38
N LYS A 146 -15.94 15.17 -10.17
CA LYS A 146 -14.60 15.30 -9.58
C LYS A 146 -14.11 13.96 -9.05
N VAL A 147 -12.90 13.58 -9.43
CA VAL A 147 -12.25 12.33 -9.04
C VAL A 147 -11.03 12.66 -8.20
N TYR A 148 -11.00 12.16 -6.96
CA TYR A 148 -9.94 12.44 -5.99
C TYR A 148 -9.13 11.19 -5.67
N PRO A 149 -7.90 11.09 -6.13
CA PRO A 149 -6.97 10.08 -5.64
C PRO A 149 -6.56 10.37 -4.19
N SER A 150 -6.63 9.36 -3.31
CA SER A 150 -6.20 9.51 -1.92
C SER A 150 -4.72 9.90 -1.83
N ARG A 151 -4.36 10.66 -0.83
CA ARG A 151 -2.97 11.12 -0.61
C ARG A 151 -2.14 10.18 0.27
N THR A 152 -2.74 9.07 0.71
CA THR A 152 -2.03 8.06 1.49
C THR A 152 -0.90 7.44 0.69
N GLN A 153 0.29 7.35 1.29
CA GLN A 153 1.48 6.74 0.71
C GLN A 153 2.11 5.75 1.68
N ASP A 154 2.40 4.55 1.22
CA ASP A 154 3.19 3.53 1.91
C ASP A 154 3.82 2.57 0.89
N LYS A 155 4.96 1.99 1.22
CA LYS A 155 5.74 1.13 0.31
C LYS A 155 5.01 -0.14 -0.15
N LYS A 156 4.03 -0.64 0.63
CA LYS A 156 3.38 -1.93 0.35
C LYS A 156 2.07 -1.78 -0.43
N LYS A 157 1.18 -0.88 0.05
CA LYS A 157 -0.18 -0.76 -0.49
C LYS A 157 -0.38 0.47 -1.36
N ASN A 158 0.37 1.55 -1.08
CA ASN A 158 0.24 2.84 -1.75
C ASN A 158 1.63 3.40 -2.14
N PRO A 159 2.40 2.69 -3.00
CA PRO A 159 3.78 3.05 -3.32
C PRO A 159 3.93 4.39 -4.07
N PHE A 160 2.96 4.76 -4.91
CA PHE A 160 2.97 6.04 -5.60
C PHE A 160 2.43 7.17 -4.73
N ASP A 161 3.03 8.34 -4.83
CA ASP A 161 2.51 9.56 -4.23
C ASP A 161 1.29 10.10 -5.00
N ALA A 162 0.70 11.20 -4.52
CA ALA A 162 -0.54 11.72 -5.11
C ALA A 162 -0.33 12.29 -6.52
N ASP A 163 0.80 12.96 -6.76
CA ASP A 163 1.08 13.61 -8.04
C ASP A 163 1.33 12.55 -9.11
N GLU A 164 2.15 11.55 -8.81
CA GLU A 164 2.38 10.41 -9.71
C GLU A 164 1.09 9.66 -10.06
N LYS A 165 0.19 9.49 -9.08
CA LYS A 165 -1.12 8.85 -9.34
C LYS A 165 -1.98 9.66 -10.29
N VAL A 166 -2.06 10.98 -10.06
CA VAL A 166 -2.82 11.89 -10.92
C VAL A 166 -2.28 11.83 -12.35
N ASP A 167 -0.97 11.93 -12.52
CA ASP A 167 -0.33 11.89 -13.83
C ASP A 167 -0.58 10.57 -14.56
N MET A 168 -0.43 9.45 -13.87
CA MET A 168 -0.75 8.14 -14.44
C MET A 168 -2.23 8.02 -14.79
N MET A 169 -3.13 8.48 -13.93
CA MET A 169 -4.57 8.42 -14.19
C MET A 169 -4.95 9.25 -15.41
N LYS A 170 -4.40 10.46 -15.56
CA LYS A 170 -4.65 11.32 -16.73
C LYS A 170 -4.13 10.69 -18.03
N GLN A 171 -2.98 10.03 -17.99
CA GLN A 171 -2.43 9.31 -19.15
C GLN A 171 -3.27 8.06 -19.50
N MET A 172 -3.67 7.28 -18.49
CA MET A 172 -4.45 6.05 -18.68
C MET A 172 -5.90 6.33 -19.07
N PHE A 173 -6.48 7.43 -18.59
CA PHE A 173 -7.90 7.78 -18.76
C PHE A 173 -8.07 9.20 -19.31
N PRO A 174 -7.65 9.46 -20.55
CA PRO A 174 -7.69 10.81 -21.15
C PRO A 174 -9.11 11.40 -21.18
N ASP A 175 -10.13 10.56 -21.37
CA ASP A 175 -11.56 10.98 -21.38
C ASP A 175 -12.06 11.52 -20.03
N HIS A 176 -11.29 11.31 -18.96
CA HIS A 176 -11.60 11.75 -17.60
C HIS A 176 -10.55 12.71 -17.04
N SER A 177 -9.55 13.11 -17.83
CA SER A 177 -8.40 13.90 -17.39
C SER A 177 -8.78 15.20 -16.69
N GLU A 178 -9.82 15.90 -17.19
CA GLU A 178 -10.33 17.15 -16.62
C GLU A 178 -11.02 16.97 -15.27
N SER A 179 -11.62 15.78 -15.07
CA SER A 179 -12.31 15.45 -13.81
C SER A 179 -11.36 15.00 -12.70
N ILE A 180 -10.12 14.62 -13.02
CA ILE A 180 -9.13 14.13 -12.05
C ILE A 180 -8.48 15.33 -11.35
N VAL A 181 -8.75 15.45 -10.06
CA VAL A 181 -8.34 16.59 -9.23
C VAL A 181 -7.11 16.22 -8.40
N ASN A 182 -6.11 17.10 -8.42
CA ASN A 182 -4.96 17.04 -7.51
C ASN A 182 -5.07 18.13 -6.46
N ASP A 183 -5.80 17.86 -5.38
CA ASP A 183 -5.98 18.82 -4.29
C ASP A 183 -5.20 18.35 -3.04
N PRO A 184 -4.21 19.13 -2.55
CA PRO A 184 -3.45 18.79 -1.36
C PRO A 184 -4.31 18.74 -0.08
N ASN A 185 -5.45 19.40 -0.05
CA ASN A 185 -6.35 19.45 1.10
C ASN A 185 -7.33 18.27 1.12
N ALA A 186 -7.58 17.62 -0.01
CA ALA A 186 -8.48 16.47 -0.13
C ALA A 186 -7.82 15.17 0.35
N ARG A 187 -7.58 15.05 1.64
CA ARG A 187 -6.94 13.86 2.25
C ARG A 187 -7.91 12.73 2.49
N THR A 188 -9.14 13.07 2.86
CA THR A 188 -10.24 12.15 3.13
C THR A 188 -11.47 12.51 2.33
N ILE A 189 -12.43 11.58 2.24
CA ILE A 189 -13.73 11.89 1.61
C ILE A 189 -14.46 13.01 2.36
N PHE A 190 -14.26 13.14 3.66
CA PHE A 190 -14.86 14.23 4.45
C PHE A 190 -14.33 15.59 4.05
N ASP A 191 -13.03 15.70 3.79
CA ASP A 191 -12.42 16.96 3.31
C ASP A 191 -13.00 17.34 1.96
N VAL A 192 -13.16 16.35 1.06
CA VAL A 192 -13.79 16.56 -0.26
C VAL A 192 -15.23 17.06 -0.12
N LEU A 193 -16.02 16.43 0.76
CA LEU A 193 -17.42 16.81 0.97
C LEU A 193 -17.55 18.18 1.63
N LYS A 194 -16.71 18.48 2.63
CA LYS A 194 -16.67 19.83 3.23
C LYS A 194 -16.33 20.90 2.20
N GLN A 195 -15.32 20.63 1.37
CA GLN A 195 -14.92 21.55 0.31
C GLN A 195 -16.04 21.73 -0.72
N ALA A 196 -16.69 20.64 -1.14
CA ALA A 196 -17.81 20.69 -2.07
C ALA A 196 -18.98 21.54 -1.53
N HIS A 197 -19.31 21.39 -0.24
CA HIS A 197 -20.32 22.25 0.41
C HIS A 197 -19.85 23.71 0.46
N GLN A 198 -18.60 23.97 0.83
CA GLN A 198 -18.04 25.33 0.84
C GLN A 198 -17.97 25.94 -0.56
N ASP A 199 -17.77 25.15 -1.61
CA ASP A 199 -17.78 25.62 -3.00
C ASP A 199 -19.19 26.04 -3.47
N GLY A 200 -20.25 25.54 -2.84
CA GLY A 200 -21.65 25.88 -3.16
C GLY A 200 -22.39 24.82 -3.95
N TYR A 201 -21.92 23.55 -3.94
CA TYR A 201 -22.70 22.45 -4.52
C TYR A 201 -23.91 22.14 -3.64
N SER A 202 -25.11 22.05 -4.26
CA SER A 202 -26.34 21.78 -3.54
C SER A 202 -26.59 20.31 -3.23
N SER A 203 -26.10 19.40 -4.04
CA SER A 203 -26.25 17.96 -3.83
C SER A 203 -25.02 17.18 -4.28
N VAL A 204 -24.82 15.99 -3.70
CA VAL A 204 -23.67 15.15 -3.97
C VAL A 204 -24.07 13.70 -4.25
N LYS A 205 -23.51 13.14 -5.33
CA LYS A 205 -23.52 11.70 -5.60
C LYS A 205 -22.10 11.14 -5.40
N ILE A 206 -21.97 10.12 -4.54
CA ILE A 206 -20.69 9.44 -4.31
C ILE A 206 -20.72 8.14 -5.07
N VAL A 207 -19.82 7.97 -6.06
CA VAL A 207 -19.75 6.75 -6.86
C VAL A 207 -18.57 5.90 -6.37
N VAL A 208 -18.88 4.66 -5.98
CA VAL A 208 -17.91 3.70 -5.42
C VAL A 208 -18.14 2.29 -6.00
N GLY A 209 -17.18 1.39 -5.81
CA GLY A 209 -17.38 -0.03 -6.11
C GLY A 209 -18.51 -0.61 -5.24
N GLY A 210 -19.19 -1.66 -5.74
CA GLY A 210 -20.34 -2.27 -5.07
C GLY A 210 -20.06 -2.71 -3.64
N ASP A 211 -18.86 -3.21 -3.39
CA ASP A 211 -18.36 -3.62 -2.06
C ASP A 211 -18.32 -2.50 -1.02
N ARG A 212 -18.30 -1.23 -1.45
CA ARG A 212 -18.16 -0.07 -0.58
C ARG A 212 -19.42 0.77 -0.41
N VAL A 213 -20.50 0.47 -1.13
CA VAL A 213 -21.75 1.25 -1.10
C VAL A 213 -22.31 1.38 0.32
N LYS A 214 -22.30 0.29 1.10
CA LYS A 214 -22.81 0.30 2.48
C LYS A 214 -21.97 1.18 3.41
N GLU A 215 -20.66 1.20 3.23
CA GLU A 215 -19.73 2.01 4.01
C GLU A 215 -19.95 3.50 3.72
N PHE A 216 -19.98 3.86 2.44
CA PHE A 216 -20.14 5.25 2.03
C PHE A 216 -21.58 5.75 2.19
N GLY A 217 -22.57 4.87 2.15
CA GLY A 217 -23.97 5.22 2.41
C GLY A 217 -24.22 5.79 3.81
N LYS A 218 -23.42 5.39 4.79
CA LYS A 218 -23.48 5.95 6.16
C LYS A 218 -23.08 7.44 6.20
N LEU A 219 -22.27 7.91 5.25
CA LEU A 219 -21.83 9.31 5.22
C LEU A 219 -23.00 10.28 5.06
N SER A 220 -24.04 9.87 4.33
CA SER A 220 -25.25 10.70 4.14
C SER A 220 -26.11 10.76 5.40
N GLY A 221 -26.25 9.63 6.14
CA GLY A 221 -27.07 9.56 7.33
C GLY A 221 -26.42 10.18 8.55
N ASP A 222 -25.12 9.88 8.75
CA ASP A 222 -24.44 10.19 10.00
C ASP A 222 -23.83 11.61 10.04
N TYR A 223 -23.50 12.19 8.88
CA TYR A 223 -22.69 13.43 8.81
C TYR A 223 -23.33 14.58 8.02
N ASN A 224 -24.37 14.32 7.23
CA ASN A 224 -25.13 15.39 6.57
C ASN A 224 -25.92 16.17 7.62
N GLY A 225 -25.84 17.47 7.60
CA GLY A 225 -26.35 18.35 8.64
C GLY A 225 -25.40 18.57 9.82
N GLN A 226 -24.24 17.89 9.86
CA GLN A 226 -23.22 18.05 10.92
C GLN A 226 -21.91 18.61 10.36
N LEU A 227 -21.31 17.97 9.36
CA LEU A 227 -20.04 18.38 8.76
C LEU A 227 -20.23 19.15 7.46
N TYR A 228 -21.32 18.93 6.78
CA TYR A 228 -21.79 19.57 5.55
C TYR A 228 -23.30 19.46 5.51
N ASP A 229 -23.97 20.24 4.67
CA ASP A 229 -25.45 20.25 4.56
C ASP A 229 -25.84 20.29 3.08
N PHE A 230 -25.98 19.13 2.48
CA PHE A 230 -26.45 18.96 1.11
C PHE A 230 -27.95 18.68 1.11
N SER A 231 -28.68 19.31 0.17
CA SER A 231 -30.11 19.04 -0.04
C SER A 231 -30.42 17.63 -0.50
N GLY A 232 -29.42 16.95 -1.11
CA GLY A 232 -29.49 15.55 -1.54
C GLY A 232 -28.10 14.91 -1.50
N MET A 233 -28.01 13.72 -0.93
CA MET A 233 -26.78 12.94 -0.88
C MET A 233 -27.07 11.48 -1.18
N GLU A 234 -26.43 10.95 -2.21
CA GLU A 234 -26.67 9.60 -2.72
C GLU A 234 -25.34 8.85 -2.90
N THR A 235 -25.31 7.57 -2.55
CA THR A 235 -24.19 6.69 -2.85
C THR A 235 -24.60 5.70 -3.95
N VAL A 236 -23.90 5.74 -5.07
CA VAL A 236 -24.19 4.96 -6.27
C VAL A 236 -23.12 3.90 -6.47
N SER A 237 -23.56 2.68 -6.79
CA SER A 237 -22.65 1.59 -7.16
C SER A 237 -22.16 1.74 -8.60
N ALA A 238 -20.86 1.63 -8.81
CA ALA A 238 -20.27 1.49 -10.14
C ALA A 238 -20.36 0.06 -10.70
N GLY A 239 -21.09 -0.81 -10.03
CA GLY A 239 -21.20 -2.24 -10.32
C GLY A 239 -20.35 -3.08 -9.38
N GLU A 240 -20.69 -4.36 -9.34
CA GLU A 240 -19.91 -5.34 -8.59
C GLU A 240 -18.60 -5.63 -9.33
N ARG A 241 -17.60 -5.91 -8.55
CA ARG A 241 -16.31 -6.37 -9.02
C ARG A 241 -16.19 -7.82 -8.64
N ASP A 242 -15.99 -8.67 -9.63
CA ASP A 242 -15.60 -10.04 -9.39
C ASP A 242 -14.07 -10.11 -9.18
N PRO A 243 -13.59 -10.28 -7.94
CA PRO A 243 -12.16 -10.38 -7.68
C PRO A 243 -11.54 -11.65 -8.25
N ASP A 244 -12.35 -12.66 -8.53
CA ASP A 244 -11.95 -13.98 -9.03
C ASP A 244 -12.03 -14.07 -10.56
N ALA A 245 -12.63 -13.07 -11.23
CA ALA A 245 -12.67 -13.02 -12.68
C ALA A 245 -11.25 -13.04 -13.26
N GLU A 246 -11.07 -13.83 -14.32
CA GLU A 246 -9.83 -13.86 -15.09
C GLU A 246 -9.75 -12.65 -16.04
N GLY A 247 -8.52 -12.22 -16.34
CA GLY A 247 -8.26 -11.14 -17.29
C GLY A 247 -8.54 -9.73 -16.77
N VAL A 248 -9.04 -8.89 -17.67
CA VAL A 248 -9.21 -7.44 -17.46
C VAL A 248 -10.20 -7.12 -16.35
N GLU A 249 -11.26 -7.88 -16.21
CA GLU A 249 -12.33 -7.64 -15.23
C GLU A 249 -11.90 -7.90 -13.79
N GLY A 250 -11.08 -8.91 -13.58
CA GLY A 250 -10.54 -9.26 -12.27
C GLY A 250 -9.25 -8.50 -11.89
N MET A 251 -8.73 -7.64 -12.78
CA MET A 251 -7.45 -6.98 -12.54
C MET A 251 -7.57 -5.90 -11.47
N SER A 252 -6.82 -6.07 -10.39
CA SER A 252 -6.80 -5.16 -9.23
C SER A 252 -5.45 -4.49 -9.04
N ALA A 253 -5.43 -3.36 -8.35
CA ALA A 253 -4.18 -2.73 -7.92
C ALA A 253 -3.30 -3.70 -7.10
N SER A 254 -3.89 -4.60 -6.31
CA SER A 254 -3.15 -5.64 -5.59
C SER A 254 -2.55 -6.69 -6.51
N LYS A 255 -3.31 -7.17 -7.51
CA LYS A 255 -2.80 -8.09 -8.54
C LYS A 255 -1.68 -7.42 -9.35
N MET A 256 -1.82 -6.14 -9.72
CA MET A 256 -0.77 -5.41 -10.41
C MET A 256 0.50 -5.24 -9.57
N ARG A 257 0.37 -4.92 -8.28
CA ARG A 257 1.55 -4.86 -7.40
C ARG A 257 2.23 -6.23 -7.25
N LYS A 258 1.45 -7.31 -7.18
CA LYS A 258 1.98 -8.68 -7.16
C LYS A 258 2.72 -8.99 -8.45
N ALA A 259 2.11 -8.79 -9.61
CA ALA A 259 2.74 -8.99 -10.91
C ALA A 259 4.03 -8.17 -11.07
N ALA A 260 4.03 -6.92 -10.62
CA ALA A 260 5.23 -6.09 -10.60
C ALA A 260 6.32 -6.67 -9.67
N ALA A 261 5.97 -7.15 -8.48
CA ALA A 261 6.93 -7.75 -7.56
C ALA A 261 7.58 -9.02 -8.13
N GLU A 262 6.80 -9.82 -8.85
CA GLU A 262 7.21 -11.07 -9.50
C GLU A 262 7.87 -10.87 -10.87
N ASP A 263 7.99 -9.62 -11.36
CA ASP A 263 8.47 -9.25 -12.70
C ASP A 263 7.63 -9.85 -13.84
N ASP A 264 6.37 -10.17 -13.57
CA ASP A 264 5.45 -10.70 -14.57
C ASP A 264 4.79 -9.55 -15.36
N PHE A 265 5.48 -9.14 -16.43
CA PHE A 265 4.98 -8.08 -17.32
C PHE A 265 3.69 -8.46 -18.02
N LYS A 266 3.49 -9.73 -18.36
CA LYS A 266 2.28 -10.17 -19.06
C LYS A 266 1.02 -9.95 -18.22
N SER A 267 1.08 -10.38 -16.96
CA SER A 267 -0.03 -10.14 -16.02
C SER A 267 -0.17 -8.65 -15.69
N PHE A 268 0.93 -7.91 -15.52
CA PHE A 268 0.89 -6.47 -15.28
C PHE A 268 0.21 -5.72 -16.42
N ARG A 269 0.54 -6.06 -17.67
CA ARG A 269 0.02 -5.43 -18.90
C ARG A 269 -1.51 -5.52 -19.00
N GLN A 270 -2.11 -6.61 -18.52
CA GLN A 270 -3.57 -6.77 -18.51
C GLN A 270 -4.30 -5.70 -17.66
N GLY A 271 -3.61 -5.09 -16.70
CA GLY A 271 -4.17 -4.01 -15.89
C GLY A 271 -4.03 -2.61 -16.49
N ILE A 272 -3.34 -2.49 -17.61
CA ILE A 272 -3.06 -1.21 -18.30
C ILE A 272 -3.95 -1.11 -19.55
N PRO A 273 -4.63 0.04 -19.77
CA PRO A 273 -5.43 0.25 -20.97
C PRO A 273 -4.59 0.22 -22.28
N ASP A 274 -5.26 -0.07 -23.41
CA ASP A 274 -4.61 -0.23 -24.71
C ASP A 274 -4.02 1.06 -25.28
N ASN A 275 -4.49 2.22 -24.83
CA ASN A 275 -3.92 3.52 -25.22
C ASN A 275 -2.51 3.77 -24.67
N ILE A 276 -2.02 2.93 -23.77
CA ILE A 276 -0.65 2.96 -23.24
C ILE A 276 0.16 1.88 -23.97
N ASP A 277 1.25 2.26 -24.60
CA ASP A 277 2.16 1.33 -25.28
C ASP A 277 2.95 0.46 -24.30
N ASP A 278 3.47 -0.67 -24.78
CA ASP A 278 4.19 -1.64 -23.94
C ASP A 278 5.45 -1.07 -23.30
N LYS A 279 6.13 -0.15 -23.95
CA LYS A 279 7.31 0.53 -23.42
C LYS A 279 6.94 1.37 -22.20
N SER A 280 5.88 2.16 -22.31
CA SER A 280 5.36 2.98 -21.21
C SER A 280 4.80 2.11 -20.09
N ALA A 281 4.08 1.02 -20.41
CA ALA A 281 3.60 0.06 -19.42
C ALA A 281 4.75 -0.62 -18.66
N LYS A 282 5.84 -0.98 -19.34
CA LYS A 282 7.04 -1.55 -18.72
C LYS A 282 7.74 -0.52 -17.82
N LEU A 283 7.78 0.75 -18.22
CA LEU A 283 8.30 1.83 -17.38
C LEU A 283 7.46 2.02 -16.11
N MET A 284 6.12 2.01 -16.23
CA MET A 284 5.21 2.07 -15.08
C MET A 284 5.45 0.90 -14.11
N MET A 285 5.63 -0.32 -14.63
CA MET A 285 5.94 -1.49 -13.82
C MET A 285 7.26 -1.34 -13.06
N ASN A 286 8.32 -0.90 -13.75
CA ASN A 286 9.64 -0.70 -13.14
C ASN A 286 9.60 0.40 -12.07
N ASN A 287 8.89 1.50 -12.30
CA ASN A 287 8.68 2.54 -11.30
C ASN A 287 7.94 2.00 -10.07
N LEU A 288 6.90 1.18 -10.29
CA LEU A 288 6.17 0.53 -9.21
C LEU A 288 7.09 -0.37 -8.38
N ARG A 289 7.91 -1.21 -9.02
CA ARG A 289 8.92 -2.07 -8.38
C ARG A 289 9.87 -1.26 -7.51
N LYS A 290 10.43 -0.19 -8.07
CA LYS A 290 11.34 0.74 -7.36
C LYS A 290 10.67 1.35 -6.13
N LYS A 291 9.45 1.85 -6.26
CA LYS A 291 8.70 2.48 -5.15
C LYS A 291 8.31 1.48 -4.06
N MET A 292 7.99 0.24 -4.42
CA MET A 292 7.75 -0.85 -3.47
C MET A 292 9.03 -1.33 -2.78
N SER A 293 10.18 -0.79 -3.16
CA SER A 293 11.49 -1.28 -2.72
C SER A 293 11.64 -2.79 -2.96
N VAL A 294 11.03 -3.29 -4.05
CA VAL A 294 11.31 -4.62 -4.54
C VAL A 294 12.79 -4.59 -4.86
N LYS A 295 13.58 -5.33 -4.10
CA LYS A 295 14.97 -5.54 -4.46
C LYS A 295 14.95 -6.13 -5.87
N GLU A 296 15.49 -5.42 -6.82
CA GLU A 296 15.83 -6.05 -8.09
C GLU A 296 16.85 -7.13 -7.70
N GLY A 297 16.32 -8.28 -7.44
CA GLY A 297 17.13 -9.48 -7.43
C GLY A 297 17.57 -9.66 -8.87
N TRP A 298 18.63 -8.98 -9.24
CA TRP A 298 19.49 -9.51 -10.24
C TRP A 298 19.91 -10.86 -9.66
N SER A 299 19.14 -11.88 -10.02
CA SER A 299 19.59 -13.22 -9.80
C SER A 299 20.82 -13.35 -10.67
N LEU A 300 21.97 -13.09 -10.08
CA LEU A 300 23.26 -13.39 -10.73
C LEU A 300 23.28 -14.85 -11.21
N TRP A 301 22.39 -15.67 -10.71
CA TRP A 301 22.13 -17.03 -11.14
C TRP A 301 21.57 -17.17 -12.54
N GLU A 302 20.87 -16.15 -13.06
CA GLU A 302 20.35 -16.13 -14.45
C GLU A 302 21.39 -15.63 -15.45
N ILE A 303 22.33 -14.78 -15.00
CA ILE A 303 23.34 -14.14 -15.84
C ILE A 303 24.72 -14.78 -15.65
N ALA A 304 24.98 -15.31 -14.44
CA ALA A 304 26.24 -15.98 -14.16
C ALA A 304 26.27 -17.33 -14.88
N PRO A 305 27.37 -17.65 -15.58
CA PRO A 305 27.56 -19.00 -16.09
C PRO A 305 27.40 -20.00 -14.94
N LYS A 306 26.67 -21.11 -15.18
CA LYS A 306 26.49 -22.18 -14.18
C LYS A 306 27.87 -22.71 -13.82
N PHE A 307 28.36 -22.29 -12.64
CA PHE A 307 29.65 -22.73 -12.16
C PHE A 307 29.56 -24.16 -11.64
N ASP A 308 30.58 -24.97 -11.94
CA ASP A 308 30.77 -26.22 -11.29
C ASP A 308 31.30 -25.98 -9.87
N TRP A 309 30.37 -25.95 -8.92
CA TRP A 309 30.67 -25.71 -7.50
C TRP A 309 31.54 -26.82 -6.89
N LYS A 310 31.52 -28.02 -7.47
CA LYS A 310 32.36 -29.14 -7.00
C LYS A 310 33.82 -28.85 -7.24
N ASN A 311 34.15 -28.18 -8.34
CA ASN A 311 35.51 -27.83 -8.74
C ASN A 311 35.80 -26.34 -8.58
N LEU A 312 35.06 -25.62 -7.72
CA LEU A 312 35.20 -24.19 -7.51
C LEU A 312 36.63 -23.76 -7.22
N ARG A 313 37.31 -24.52 -6.36
CA ARG A 313 38.69 -24.22 -5.97
C ARG A 313 39.66 -24.39 -7.14
N GLU A 314 39.52 -25.43 -7.95
CA GLU A 314 40.34 -25.64 -9.14
C GLU A 314 40.08 -24.56 -10.18
N ASN A 315 38.83 -24.21 -10.42
CA ASN A 315 38.45 -23.14 -11.31
C ASN A 315 38.95 -21.78 -10.83
N TYR A 316 39.00 -21.57 -9.52
CA TYR A 316 39.58 -20.36 -8.95
C TYR A 316 41.10 -20.32 -9.14
N VAL A 317 41.82 -21.36 -8.80
CA VAL A 317 43.29 -21.44 -8.94
C VAL A 317 43.68 -21.28 -10.41
N SER A 318 42.95 -21.92 -11.33
CA SER A 318 43.17 -21.81 -12.78
C SER A 318 42.75 -20.48 -13.38
N GLY A 319 42.20 -19.59 -12.58
CA GLY A 319 41.80 -18.24 -13.05
C GLY A 319 40.54 -18.21 -13.89
N LYS A 320 39.75 -19.28 -13.93
CA LYS A 320 38.50 -19.34 -14.70
C LYS A 320 37.37 -18.53 -14.07
N VAL A 321 37.36 -18.44 -12.72
CA VAL A 321 36.30 -17.71 -11.96
C VAL A 321 36.90 -16.61 -11.08
N PHE A 322 36.09 -15.64 -10.74
CA PHE A 322 36.44 -14.49 -9.90
C PHE A 322 37.67 -13.71 -10.42
N LYS A 323 37.66 -13.41 -11.70
CA LYS A 323 38.73 -12.62 -12.33
C LYS A 323 38.71 -11.18 -11.81
N LYS A 324 39.84 -10.48 -11.87
CA LYS A 324 39.89 -9.05 -11.56
C LYS A 324 38.93 -8.29 -12.47
N ASN A 325 38.18 -7.35 -11.91
CA ASN A 325 37.10 -6.58 -12.53
C ASN A 325 35.84 -7.40 -12.87
N GLN A 326 35.72 -8.63 -12.40
CA GLN A 326 34.49 -9.41 -12.52
C GLN A 326 33.51 -8.99 -11.42
N LEU A 327 32.26 -8.81 -11.77
CA LEU A 327 31.18 -8.56 -10.82
C LEU A 327 30.86 -9.83 -10.06
N ILE A 328 30.81 -9.75 -8.74
CA ILE A 328 30.50 -10.87 -7.84
C ILE A 328 29.48 -10.44 -6.78
N GLU A 329 28.73 -11.41 -6.27
CA GLU A 329 27.83 -11.23 -5.13
C GLU A 329 28.35 -12.04 -3.92
N ASN A 330 28.34 -11.43 -2.76
CA ASN A 330 28.54 -12.12 -1.51
C ASN A 330 27.19 -12.64 -1.01
N LEU A 331 26.96 -13.95 -1.11
CA LEU A 331 25.70 -14.60 -0.76
C LEU A 331 25.28 -14.44 0.71
N ASN A 332 26.23 -14.18 1.61
CA ASN A 332 25.93 -14.02 3.04
C ASN A 332 25.36 -12.63 3.37
N HIS A 333 25.77 -11.62 2.59
CA HIS A 333 25.43 -10.21 2.88
C HIS A 333 24.68 -9.52 1.75
N GLY A 334 24.53 -10.20 0.59
CA GLY A 334 23.90 -9.65 -0.59
C GLY A 334 24.65 -8.45 -1.20
N LEU A 335 25.94 -8.27 -0.87
CA LEU A 335 26.76 -7.19 -1.42
C LEU A 335 27.26 -7.58 -2.79
N ILE A 336 27.02 -6.71 -3.78
CA ILE A 336 27.50 -6.88 -5.15
C ILE A 336 28.66 -5.92 -5.37
N GLY A 337 29.77 -6.40 -5.95
CA GLY A 337 30.92 -5.56 -6.20
C GLY A 337 31.90 -6.16 -7.20
N ASN A 338 32.77 -5.30 -7.74
CA ASN A 338 33.82 -5.70 -8.67
C ASN A 338 35.05 -6.24 -7.93
N VAL A 339 35.57 -7.38 -8.35
CA VAL A 339 36.79 -7.99 -7.79
C VAL A 339 37.98 -7.06 -8.07
N ILE A 340 38.60 -6.53 -7.03
CA ILE A 340 39.81 -5.72 -7.12
C ILE A 340 41.07 -6.52 -6.84
N ARG A 341 40.98 -7.56 -6.00
CA ARG A 341 42.10 -8.39 -5.60
C ARG A 341 41.69 -9.83 -5.39
N ARG A 342 42.55 -10.76 -5.83
CA ARG A 342 42.46 -12.20 -5.57
C ARG A 342 43.56 -12.63 -4.60
N GLY A 343 43.19 -13.34 -3.55
CA GLY A 343 44.13 -13.98 -2.63
C GLY A 343 44.25 -15.47 -2.93
N THR A 344 44.84 -16.26 -2.06
CA THR A 344 45.01 -17.72 -2.22
C THR A 344 43.66 -18.45 -2.19
N ASN A 345 42.74 -18.04 -1.31
CA ASN A 345 41.41 -18.64 -1.12
C ASN A 345 40.35 -17.62 -0.78
N TYR A 346 40.53 -16.38 -1.20
CA TYR A 346 39.59 -15.30 -1.00
C TYR A 346 39.66 -14.27 -2.14
N VAL A 347 38.60 -13.51 -2.28
CA VAL A 347 38.53 -12.32 -3.14
C VAL A 347 38.21 -11.09 -2.32
N ILE A 348 38.69 -9.94 -2.76
CA ILE A 348 38.28 -8.63 -2.28
C ILE A 348 37.55 -7.94 -3.41
N ALA A 349 36.35 -7.45 -3.15
CA ALA A 349 35.55 -6.71 -4.10
C ALA A 349 35.09 -5.39 -3.50
N VAL A 350 34.78 -4.43 -4.39
CA VAL A 350 34.31 -3.10 -4.03
C VAL A 350 32.95 -2.86 -4.71
N THR A 351 31.96 -2.44 -3.94
CA THR A 351 30.65 -2.04 -4.45
C THR A 351 30.69 -0.69 -5.15
N GLU A 352 29.62 -0.30 -5.84
CA GLU A 352 29.49 1.03 -6.45
C GLU A 352 29.58 2.17 -5.40
N ASP A 353 29.14 1.90 -4.17
CA ASP A 353 29.24 2.84 -3.04
C ASP A 353 30.61 2.85 -2.36
N ASN A 354 31.66 2.31 -3.00
CA ASN A 354 33.02 2.17 -2.46
C ASN A 354 33.11 1.35 -1.16
N ILE A 355 32.15 0.48 -0.87
CA ILE A 355 32.23 -0.44 0.26
C ILE A 355 33.08 -1.63 -0.13
N MET A 356 34.16 -1.87 0.59
CA MET A 356 35.05 -3.00 0.36
C MET A 356 34.62 -4.20 1.18
N PHE A 357 34.46 -5.36 0.55
CA PHE A 357 34.20 -6.62 1.25
C PHE A 357 35.15 -7.73 0.82
N LYS A 358 35.37 -8.66 1.75
CA LYS A 358 36.20 -9.86 1.55
C LYS A 358 35.32 -11.08 1.61
N SER A 359 35.40 -11.94 0.58
CA SER A 359 34.68 -13.20 0.51
C SER A 359 35.66 -14.36 0.44
N TRP A 360 35.45 -15.38 1.28
CA TRP A 360 36.25 -16.58 1.32
C TRP A 360 35.68 -17.67 0.43
N LEU A 361 36.55 -18.32 -0.30
CA LEU A 361 36.23 -19.54 -1.05
C LEU A 361 36.30 -20.73 -0.07
N LYS A 362 35.19 -21.32 0.19
CA LYS A 362 35.11 -22.54 1.04
C LYS A 362 34.90 -23.78 0.20
#